data_be2e6c48f91f8f832b78b77c0ec4f249
#
_entry.id   be2e6c48f91f8f832b78b77c0ec4f249
#
_cell.length_a   1.000
_cell.length_b   1.000
_cell.length_c   1.000
_cell.angle_alpha   90.00
_cell.angle_beta   90.00
_cell.angle_gamma   90.00
#
_symmetry.space_group_name_H-M   'P 1'
#
loop_
_entity.id
_entity.type
_entity.pdbx_description
1 polymer ?
#
loop_
_entity_poly.entity_id
_entity_poly.type
_entity_poly.pdbx_seq_one_letter_code
_entity_poly.pdbx_strand_id
1 'polypeptide(L)'
;LKEREVRREQQKLALGLLEKCKDPKSDPFETNDQLMTDTERVVSLVDFGRKKSNTELIKEVTHKIKAASELHGMTGVLTGFTELDKVYGGRQNSDLIIKAARPAMGKTAQALCEARFMAIERDQKVAFFSLEMSASQLMQRLISVQTGIRLHDIRTGRMSDEQWQVYNEGTKALTSDNLTIIDDVYTLNAIRTRCRKMKMRNALDIVFIDYLQLINHTVAKGRNKENEVSEISRALKMLAKTLSVPVVCLCQLSRAVEVRGGTHNPKLSDLRDSGAIEQDADIVEFLFRPEYYSANKKDENGDDITHVAFISIAKHRNGACGDIELHFDHECTKFDNQKEPQPEPVRSIINYHEREIEDDAF
;
A
#
# COMPACT_ATOMS: atom_id res chain seq x y z
N LEU A 1 -3.73 28.71 32.84
CA LEU A 1 -5.02 28.01 32.79
C LEU A 1 -4.89 26.63 32.17
N LYS A 2 -4.29 26.49 30.97
CA LYS A 2 -4.13 25.21 30.25
C LYS A 2 -3.27 24.19 31.00
N GLU A 3 -2.16 24.61 31.60
CA GLU A 3 -1.29 23.70 32.36
C GLU A 3 -2.04 23.08 33.56
N ARG A 4 -2.92 23.84 34.21
CA ARG A 4 -3.78 23.32 35.28
C ARG A 4 -4.83 22.34 34.78
N GLU A 5 -5.35 22.55 33.58
CA GLU A 5 -6.31 21.66 32.93
C GLU A 5 -5.64 20.32 32.56
N VAL A 6 -4.46 20.38 31.95
CA VAL A 6 -3.65 19.20 31.65
C VAL A 6 -3.34 18.39 32.90
N ARG A 7 -2.86 19.05 33.97
CA ARG A 7 -2.57 18.38 35.25
C ARG A 7 -3.83 17.73 35.85
N ARG A 8 -5.00 18.38 35.73
CA ARG A 8 -6.28 17.79 36.17
C ARG A 8 -6.65 16.54 35.39
N GLU A 9 -6.54 16.57 34.08
CA GLU A 9 -6.82 15.41 33.24
C GLU A 9 -5.82 14.27 33.47
N GLN A 10 -4.54 14.58 33.69
CA GLN A 10 -3.53 13.59 34.09
C GLN A 10 -3.86 12.95 35.45
N GLN A 11 -4.32 13.74 36.42
CA GLN A 11 -4.73 13.23 37.73
C GLN A 11 -5.96 12.32 37.63
N LYS A 12 -6.99 12.71 36.85
CA LYS A 12 -8.16 11.87 36.60
C LYS A 12 -7.79 10.54 35.96
N LEU A 13 -6.90 10.57 34.98
CA LEU A 13 -6.42 9.38 34.31
C LEU A 13 -5.69 8.43 35.26
N ALA A 14 -4.81 8.97 36.09
CA ALA A 14 -4.09 8.19 37.09
C ALA A 14 -5.01 7.55 38.14
N LEU A 15 -6.00 8.31 38.65
CA LEU A 15 -6.98 7.80 39.60
C LEU A 15 -7.86 6.71 38.97
N GLY A 16 -8.38 6.93 37.76
CA GLY A 16 -9.19 5.94 37.07
C GLY A 16 -8.43 4.65 36.76
N LEU A 17 -7.13 4.74 36.45
CA LEU A 17 -6.26 3.59 36.28
C LEU A 17 -6.07 2.81 37.58
N LEU A 18 -5.84 3.53 38.70
CA LEU A 18 -5.69 2.92 40.02
C LEU A 18 -6.95 2.17 40.46
N GLU A 19 -8.12 2.70 40.16
CA GLU A 19 -9.41 2.02 40.45
C GLU A 19 -9.56 0.75 39.64
N LYS A 20 -9.32 0.80 38.32
CA LYS A 20 -9.39 -0.37 37.44
C LYS A 20 -8.39 -1.46 37.80
N CYS A 21 -7.16 -1.09 38.18
CA CYS A 21 -6.13 -2.04 38.64
C CYS A 21 -6.49 -2.73 39.97
N LYS A 22 -7.36 -2.12 40.79
CA LYS A 22 -7.84 -2.70 42.05
C LYS A 22 -9.05 -3.62 41.86
N ASP A 23 -9.76 -3.51 40.75
CA ASP A 23 -10.94 -4.35 40.46
C ASP A 23 -10.50 -5.68 39.84
N PRO A 24 -10.70 -6.82 40.56
CA PRO A 24 -10.32 -8.15 40.04
C PRO A 24 -11.10 -8.58 38.79
N LYS A 25 -12.21 -7.89 38.47
CA LYS A 25 -13.05 -8.17 37.30
C LYS A 25 -12.64 -7.34 36.07
N SER A 26 -11.72 -6.40 36.24
CA SER A 26 -11.23 -5.56 35.15
C SER A 26 -10.28 -6.36 34.25
N ASP A 27 -10.53 -6.36 32.93
CA ASP A 27 -9.61 -6.94 31.98
C ASP A 27 -8.35 -6.05 31.85
N PRO A 28 -7.14 -6.59 32.12
CA PRO A 28 -5.90 -5.83 32.01
C PRO A 28 -5.64 -5.29 30.58
N PHE A 29 -6.08 -6.02 29.55
CA PHE A 29 -5.86 -5.64 28.16
C PHE A 29 -6.80 -4.50 27.76
N GLU A 30 -8.09 -4.57 28.12
CA GLU A 30 -9.04 -3.46 27.92
C GLU A 30 -8.61 -2.22 28.72
N THR A 31 -8.12 -2.41 29.94
CA THR A 31 -7.62 -1.31 30.78
C THR A 31 -6.42 -0.61 30.13
N ASN A 32 -5.53 -1.37 29.52
CA ASN A 32 -4.34 -0.82 28.84
C ASN A 32 -4.73 -0.06 27.56
N ASP A 33 -5.66 -0.58 26.78
CA ASP A 33 -6.17 0.10 25.57
C ASP A 33 -6.89 1.42 25.93
N GLN A 34 -7.68 1.41 27.01
CA GLN A 34 -8.33 2.62 27.50
C GLN A 34 -7.31 3.65 27.99
N LEU A 35 -6.28 3.22 28.73
CA LEU A 35 -5.19 4.08 29.20
C LEU A 35 -4.47 4.76 28.02
N MET A 36 -4.19 4.01 26.95
CA MET A 36 -3.59 4.58 25.76
C MET A 36 -4.46 5.65 25.12
N THR A 37 -5.76 5.38 24.97
CA THR A 37 -6.72 6.32 24.39
C THR A 37 -6.84 7.60 25.23
N ASP A 38 -6.92 7.47 26.55
CA ASP A 38 -7.02 8.61 27.47
C ASP A 38 -5.71 9.41 27.54
N THR A 39 -4.57 8.74 27.48
CA THR A 39 -3.25 9.40 27.38
C THR A 39 -3.15 10.22 26.10
N GLU A 40 -3.60 9.70 24.97
CA GLU A 40 -3.64 10.44 23.70
C GLU A 40 -4.52 11.69 23.79
N ARG A 41 -5.67 11.59 24.46
CA ARG A 41 -6.54 12.73 24.70
C ARG A 41 -5.82 13.81 25.51
N VAL A 42 -5.12 13.45 26.58
CA VAL A 42 -4.34 14.38 27.39
C VAL A 42 -3.20 15.00 26.62
N VAL A 43 -2.46 14.22 25.83
CA VAL A 43 -1.40 14.70 24.93
C VAL A 43 -1.97 15.69 23.91
N SER A 44 -3.15 15.43 23.35
CA SER A 44 -3.80 16.35 22.40
C SER A 44 -4.19 17.69 23.03
N LEU A 45 -4.42 17.74 24.34
CA LEU A 45 -4.64 19.00 25.08
C LEU A 45 -3.36 19.81 25.24
N VAL A 46 -2.20 19.15 25.26
CA VAL A 46 -0.87 19.80 25.35
C VAL A 46 -0.39 20.27 23.99
N ASP A 47 -0.69 19.51 22.96
CA ASP A 47 -0.18 19.69 21.59
C ASP A 47 -1.00 20.73 20.79
N PHE A 48 -1.20 21.91 21.40
CA PHE A 48 -1.51 23.08 20.60
C PHE A 48 -0.21 23.55 19.93
N GLY A 49 0.13 22.88 18.83
CA GLY A 49 1.25 23.26 18.01
C GLY A 49 1.27 24.79 17.82
N ARG A 50 2.44 25.38 18.02
CA ARG A 50 2.67 26.81 17.77
C ARG A 50 2.09 27.13 16.39
N LYS A 51 1.05 27.98 16.33
CA LYS A 51 0.50 28.41 15.06
C LYS A 51 1.63 29.03 14.25
N LYS A 52 2.01 28.39 13.18
CA LYS A 52 2.97 28.93 12.22
C LYS A 52 2.37 30.21 11.63
N SER A 53 3.17 31.27 11.53
CA SER A 53 2.78 32.46 10.80
C SER A 53 2.70 32.17 9.30
N ASN A 54 1.93 32.97 8.56
CA ASN A 54 1.86 32.83 7.10
C ASN A 54 3.25 32.97 6.46
N THR A 55 4.13 33.80 7.02
CA THR A 55 5.52 33.95 6.56
C THR A 55 6.33 32.65 6.73
N GLU A 56 6.18 31.96 7.87
CA GLU A 56 6.82 30.66 8.11
C GLU A 56 6.28 29.59 7.17
N LEU A 57 4.95 29.58 6.92
CA LEU A 57 4.32 28.65 5.98
C LEU A 57 4.79 28.89 4.52
N ILE A 58 4.89 30.16 4.09
CA ILE A 58 5.41 30.50 2.76
C ILE A 58 6.85 30.02 2.60
N LYS A 59 7.71 30.24 3.59
CA LYS A 59 9.10 29.78 3.56
C LYS A 59 9.17 28.25 3.45
N GLU A 60 8.37 27.54 4.23
CA GLU A 60 8.31 26.06 4.19
C GLU A 60 7.84 25.58 2.80
N VAL A 61 6.78 26.19 2.24
CA VAL A 61 6.28 25.84 0.91
C VAL A 61 7.32 26.17 -0.17
N THR A 62 7.99 27.31 -0.09
CA THR A 62 9.05 27.68 -1.05
C THR A 62 10.21 26.68 -1.01
N HIS A 63 10.60 26.21 0.18
CA HIS A 63 11.63 25.19 0.31
C HIS A 63 11.20 23.86 -0.31
N LYS A 64 9.95 23.44 -0.08
CA LYS A 64 9.39 22.23 -0.71
C LYS A 64 9.32 22.33 -2.23
N ILE A 65 8.95 23.50 -2.79
CA ILE A 65 8.92 23.73 -4.24
C ILE A 65 10.32 23.62 -4.85
N LYS A 66 11.34 24.21 -4.20
CA LYS A 66 12.73 24.10 -4.67
C LYS A 66 13.23 22.66 -4.65
N ALA A 67 13.01 21.95 -3.56
CA ALA A 67 13.37 20.53 -3.46
C ALA A 67 12.62 19.68 -4.52
N ALA A 68 11.35 19.96 -4.77
CA ALA A 68 10.58 19.27 -5.82
C ALA A 68 11.14 19.53 -7.23
N SER A 69 11.62 20.75 -7.50
CA SER A 69 12.26 21.08 -8.77
C SER A 69 13.54 20.30 -8.99
N GLU A 70 14.38 20.17 -7.96
CA GLU A 70 15.63 19.40 -7.98
C GLU A 70 15.39 17.90 -8.18
N LEU A 71 14.29 17.38 -7.65
CA LEU A 71 13.88 15.97 -7.74
C LEU A 71 12.96 15.67 -8.93
N HIS A 72 12.83 16.58 -9.89
CA HIS A 72 11.93 16.43 -11.05
C HIS A 72 10.50 16.03 -10.67
N GLY A 73 10.00 16.55 -9.54
CA GLY A 73 8.67 16.26 -9.03
C GLY A 73 8.54 15.00 -8.18
N MET A 74 9.58 14.17 -8.07
CA MET A 74 9.58 12.91 -7.29
C MET A 74 9.87 13.17 -5.81
N THR A 75 8.90 13.78 -5.10
CA THR A 75 9.06 14.23 -3.71
C THR A 75 8.62 13.22 -2.67
N GLY A 76 7.83 12.24 -3.07
CA GLY A 76 7.32 11.18 -2.21
C GLY A 76 8.18 9.92 -2.20
N VAL A 77 7.72 8.91 -1.49
CA VAL A 77 8.31 7.56 -1.49
C VAL A 77 7.94 6.86 -2.79
N LEU A 78 8.93 6.55 -3.63
CA LEU A 78 8.71 5.94 -4.95
C LEU A 78 8.17 4.51 -4.81
N THR A 79 7.24 4.15 -5.70
CA THR A 79 6.55 2.84 -5.67
C THR A 79 7.32 1.74 -6.41
N GLY A 80 8.17 2.12 -7.35
CA GLY A 80 8.82 1.22 -8.32
C GLY A 80 8.00 1.00 -9.59
N PHE A 81 6.77 1.51 -9.65
CA PHE A 81 5.93 1.52 -10.84
C PHE A 81 6.05 2.90 -11.50
N THR A 82 6.78 2.95 -12.61
CA THR A 82 7.20 4.20 -13.25
C THR A 82 6.03 5.13 -13.59
N GLU A 83 4.98 4.59 -14.19
CA GLU A 83 3.82 5.38 -14.57
C GLU A 83 3.03 5.87 -13.34
N LEU A 84 2.97 5.04 -12.28
CA LEU A 84 2.35 5.42 -11.02
C LEU A 84 3.14 6.56 -10.34
N ASP A 85 4.47 6.45 -10.34
CA ASP A 85 5.34 7.47 -9.78
C ASP A 85 5.28 8.79 -10.55
N LYS A 86 5.13 8.76 -11.89
CA LYS A 86 4.89 9.97 -12.70
C LYS A 86 3.60 10.70 -12.32
N VAL A 87 2.53 9.95 -12.01
CA VAL A 87 1.24 10.56 -11.63
C VAL A 87 1.28 11.16 -10.23
N TYR A 88 1.95 10.48 -9.28
CA TYR A 88 1.93 10.88 -7.85
C TYR A 88 3.15 11.69 -7.41
N GLY A 89 4.25 11.65 -8.14
CA GLY A 89 5.54 12.09 -7.63
C GLY A 89 6.03 11.22 -6.47
N GLY A 90 5.64 9.94 -6.44
CA GLY A 90 5.77 9.02 -5.31
C GLY A 90 4.66 9.16 -4.27
N ARG A 91 4.61 8.26 -3.27
CA ARG A 91 3.65 8.29 -2.16
C ARG A 91 3.93 9.48 -1.25
N GLN A 92 3.00 10.46 -1.22
CA GLN A 92 3.22 11.73 -0.52
C GLN A 92 2.99 11.60 0.98
N ASN A 93 3.78 12.32 1.75
CA ASN A 93 3.62 12.38 3.20
C ASN A 93 2.22 12.88 3.60
N SER A 94 1.68 12.27 4.66
CA SER A 94 0.34 12.56 5.20
C SER A 94 -0.83 12.08 4.35
N ASP A 95 -0.59 11.39 3.23
CA ASP A 95 -1.66 10.82 2.42
C ASP A 95 -2.13 9.48 2.97
N LEU A 96 -3.45 9.28 2.91
CA LEU A 96 -4.10 7.99 3.06
C LEU A 96 -4.43 7.45 1.66
N ILE A 97 -3.79 6.36 1.30
CA ILE A 97 -3.99 5.66 0.04
C ILE A 97 -4.81 4.39 0.32
N ILE A 98 -5.96 4.27 -0.33
CA ILE A 98 -6.78 3.05 -0.27
C ILE A 98 -6.54 2.27 -1.54
N LYS A 99 -6.01 1.06 -1.38
CA LYS A 99 -5.80 0.11 -2.48
C LYS A 99 -6.81 -1.02 -2.38
N ALA A 100 -7.80 -1.02 -3.26
CA ALA A 100 -8.90 -1.96 -3.17
C ALA A 100 -8.93 -2.93 -4.35
N ALA A 101 -9.34 -4.19 -4.07
CA ALA A 101 -9.49 -5.22 -5.08
C ALA A 101 -10.49 -6.29 -4.64
N ARG A 102 -10.97 -7.07 -5.60
CA ARG A 102 -11.65 -8.34 -5.31
C ARG A 102 -10.62 -9.38 -4.85
N PRO A 103 -11.05 -10.42 -4.08
CA PRO A 103 -10.18 -11.56 -3.77
C PRO A 103 -9.50 -12.13 -5.00
N ALA A 104 -8.30 -12.66 -4.84
CA ALA A 104 -7.48 -13.27 -5.90
C ALA A 104 -6.91 -12.32 -6.98
N MET A 105 -7.23 -11.02 -6.96
CA MET A 105 -6.64 -10.04 -7.90
C MET A 105 -5.16 -9.73 -7.64
N GLY A 106 -4.60 -10.17 -6.50
CA GLY A 106 -3.19 -9.95 -6.17
C GLY A 106 -2.91 -8.68 -5.36
N LYS A 107 -3.91 -8.14 -4.65
CA LYS A 107 -3.79 -6.92 -3.83
C LYS A 107 -2.58 -6.93 -2.90
N THR A 108 -2.43 -7.98 -2.07
CA THR A 108 -1.28 -8.18 -1.18
C THR A 108 0.03 -8.31 -1.95
N ALA A 109 0.03 -9.04 -3.08
CA ALA A 109 1.22 -9.25 -3.90
C ALA A 109 1.73 -7.92 -4.49
N GLN A 110 0.83 -7.08 -5.01
CA GLN A 110 1.19 -5.77 -5.55
C GLN A 110 1.73 -4.83 -4.46
N ALA A 111 1.10 -4.83 -3.26
CA ALA A 111 1.61 -4.06 -2.12
C ALA A 111 2.99 -4.56 -1.64
N LEU A 112 3.25 -5.87 -1.68
CA LEU A 112 4.56 -6.44 -1.37
C LEU A 112 5.63 -6.06 -2.41
N CYS A 113 5.28 -5.97 -3.70
CA CYS A 113 6.20 -5.49 -4.73
C CYS A 113 6.62 -4.03 -4.46
N GLU A 114 5.66 -3.14 -4.12
CA GLU A 114 5.98 -1.76 -3.69
C GLU A 114 6.87 -1.75 -2.44
N ALA A 115 6.46 -2.48 -1.38
CA ALA A 115 7.17 -2.52 -0.11
C ALA A 115 8.61 -3.03 -0.26
N ARG A 116 8.82 -4.08 -1.09
CA ARG A 116 10.14 -4.61 -1.41
C ARG A 116 11.01 -3.55 -2.13
N PHE A 117 10.48 -2.94 -3.18
CA PHE A 117 11.19 -1.90 -3.93
C PHE A 117 11.62 -0.76 -3.00
N MET A 118 10.70 -0.25 -2.19
CA MET A 118 10.97 0.83 -1.25
C MET A 118 12.05 0.47 -0.24
N ALA A 119 11.95 -0.73 0.35
CA ALA A 119 12.87 -1.15 1.41
C ALA A 119 14.25 -1.55 0.90
N ILE A 120 14.32 -2.26 -0.24
CA ILE A 120 15.56 -2.88 -0.75
C ILE A 120 16.29 -1.96 -1.72
N GLU A 121 15.55 -1.30 -2.64
CA GLU A 121 16.17 -0.51 -3.70
C GLU A 121 16.25 0.99 -3.35
N ARG A 122 15.47 1.44 -2.35
CA ARG A 122 15.40 2.84 -1.94
C ARG A 122 15.76 3.08 -0.47
N ASP A 123 16.14 2.05 0.27
CA ASP A 123 16.51 2.13 1.70
C ASP A 123 15.45 2.80 2.59
N GLN A 124 14.17 2.78 2.16
CA GLN A 124 13.08 3.35 2.93
C GLN A 124 12.65 2.41 4.06
N LYS A 125 12.27 2.97 5.20
CA LYS A 125 11.82 2.23 6.38
C LYS A 125 10.33 1.92 6.25
N VAL A 126 10.02 0.69 5.88
CA VAL A 126 8.68 0.19 5.59
C VAL A 126 8.13 -0.62 6.75
N ALA A 127 6.96 -0.25 7.27
CA ALA A 127 6.18 -1.09 8.19
C ALA A 127 5.03 -1.73 7.43
N PHE A 128 4.99 -3.07 7.40
CA PHE A 128 3.92 -3.84 6.76
C PHE A 128 3.13 -4.61 7.81
N PHE A 129 1.93 -4.13 8.15
CA PHE A 129 0.99 -4.81 9.06
C PHE A 129 0.16 -5.81 8.27
N SER A 130 0.32 -7.09 8.61
CA SER A 130 -0.43 -8.19 8.01
C SER A 130 -1.42 -8.76 9.00
N LEU A 131 -2.70 -8.56 8.73
CA LEU A 131 -3.79 -9.02 9.58
C LEU A 131 -4.41 -10.33 9.07
N GLU A 132 -4.11 -10.70 7.81
CA GLU A 132 -4.65 -11.89 7.14
C GLU A 132 -3.63 -13.02 7.07
N MET A 133 -2.38 -12.70 6.80
CA MET A 133 -1.33 -13.69 6.53
C MET A 133 -0.21 -13.60 7.55
N SER A 134 0.42 -14.75 7.87
CA SER A 134 1.60 -14.75 8.73
C SER A 134 2.82 -14.10 8.05
N ALA A 135 3.73 -13.57 8.85
CA ALA A 135 4.99 -12.98 8.36
C ALA A 135 5.79 -13.98 7.52
N SER A 136 5.80 -15.26 7.88
CA SER A 136 6.47 -16.32 7.12
C SER A 136 5.87 -16.53 5.73
N GLN A 137 4.54 -16.46 5.59
CA GLN A 137 3.86 -16.56 4.28
C GLN A 137 4.16 -15.37 3.39
N LEU A 138 4.21 -14.15 3.96
CA LEU A 138 4.60 -12.96 3.21
C LEU A 138 6.07 -13.01 2.79
N MET A 139 6.94 -13.50 3.68
CA MET A 139 8.37 -13.68 3.36
C MET A 139 8.58 -14.67 2.22
N GLN A 140 7.84 -15.78 2.16
CA GLN A 140 7.89 -16.71 1.03
C GLN A 140 7.52 -16.03 -0.30
N ARG A 141 6.50 -15.16 -0.30
CA ARG A 141 6.13 -14.36 -1.49
C ARG A 141 7.22 -13.36 -1.84
N LEU A 142 7.79 -12.66 -0.87
CA LEU A 142 8.89 -11.72 -1.09
C LEU A 142 10.12 -12.42 -1.69
N ILE A 143 10.45 -13.62 -1.22
CA ILE A 143 11.53 -14.45 -1.77
C ILE A 143 11.21 -14.81 -3.22
N SER A 144 9.99 -15.24 -3.53
CA SER A 144 9.57 -15.55 -4.89
C SER A 144 9.70 -14.33 -5.82
N VAL A 145 9.20 -13.18 -5.38
CA VAL A 145 9.30 -11.90 -6.12
C VAL A 145 10.77 -11.49 -6.35
N GLN A 146 11.62 -11.68 -5.34
CA GLN A 146 13.03 -11.26 -5.37
C GLN A 146 13.88 -12.17 -6.24
N THR A 147 13.62 -13.48 -6.20
CA THR A 147 14.47 -14.49 -6.84
C THR A 147 13.95 -14.94 -8.20
N GLY A 148 12.67 -14.70 -8.51
CA GLY A 148 12.02 -15.28 -9.68
C GLY A 148 11.74 -16.78 -9.58
N ILE A 149 11.98 -17.41 -8.42
CA ILE A 149 11.64 -18.80 -8.17
C ILE A 149 10.13 -18.91 -7.95
N ARG A 150 9.49 -19.87 -8.60
CA ARG A 150 8.04 -20.07 -8.47
C ARG A 150 7.64 -20.25 -7.01
N LEU A 151 6.61 -19.55 -6.59
CA LEU A 151 6.10 -19.62 -5.21
C LEU A 151 5.75 -21.05 -4.80
N HIS A 152 5.24 -21.87 -5.73
CA HIS A 152 4.95 -23.28 -5.52
C HIS A 152 6.20 -24.06 -5.11
N ASP A 153 7.34 -23.86 -5.79
CA ASP A 153 8.58 -24.58 -5.56
C ASP A 153 9.18 -24.21 -4.19
N ILE A 154 9.13 -22.93 -3.83
CA ILE A 154 9.52 -22.45 -2.49
C ILE A 154 8.66 -23.13 -1.39
N ARG A 155 7.33 -23.15 -1.58
CA ARG A 155 6.41 -23.72 -0.60
C ARG A 155 6.55 -25.23 -0.42
N THR A 156 6.87 -25.95 -1.49
CA THR A 156 7.00 -27.41 -1.49
C THR A 156 8.41 -27.90 -1.24
N GLY A 157 9.42 -26.98 -1.25
CA GLY A 157 10.84 -27.32 -1.13
C GLY A 157 11.40 -28.06 -2.35
N ARG A 158 10.68 -28.04 -3.48
CA ARG A 158 11.09 -28.70 -4.73
C ARG A 158 11.93 -27.76 -5.59
N MET A 159 13.13 -27.45 -5.13
CA MET A 159 14.06 -26.57 -5.81
C MET A 159 15.27 -27.35 -6.31
N SER A 160 15.78 -27.03 -7.51
CA SER A 160 17.04 -27.56 -8.01
C SER A 160 18.23 -26.91 -7.30
N ASP A 161 19.43 -27.45 -7.50
CA ASP A 161 20.67 -26.91 -6.91
C ASP A 161 20.92 -25.47 -7.41
N GLU A 162 20.63 -25.19 -8.67
CA GLU A 162 20.72 -23.83 -9.25
C GLU A 162 19.71 -22.88 -8.58
N GLN A 163 18.48 -23.34 -8.36
CA GLN A 163 17.46 -22.54 -7.67
C GLN A 163 17.87 -22.28 -6.21
N TRP A 164 18.53 -23.22 -5.53
CA TRP A 164 19.07 -23.00 -4.20
C TRP A 164 20.19 -21.95 -4.19
N GLN A 165 21.03 -21.87 -5.23
CA GLN A 165 22.03 -20.80 -5.36
C GLN A 165 21.36 -19.43 -5.54
N VAL A 166 20.37 -19.33 -6.43
CA VAL A 166 19.58 -18.11 -6.64
C VAL A 166 18.85 -17.69 -5.38
N TYR A 167 18.27 -18.64 -4.64
CA TYR A 167 17.62 -18.40 -3.35
C TYR A 167 18.59 -17.78 -2.34
N ASN A 168 19.79 -18.39 -2.16
CA ASN A 168 20.78 -17.92 -1.20
C ASN A 168 21.30 -16.51 -1.54
N GLU A 169 21.46 -16.19 -2.82
CA GLU A 169 21.85 -14.86 -3.26
C GLU A 169 20.74 -13.83 -3.06
N GLY A 170 19.54 -14.14 -3.54
CA GLY A 170 18.41 -13.20 -3.51
C GLY A 170 17.90 -12.91 -2.10
N THR A 171 17.98 -13.88 -1.17
CA THR A 171 17.56 -13.69 0.22
C THR A 171 18.49 -12.75 1.00
N LYS A 172 19.76 -12.58 0.61
CA LYS A 172 20.67 -11.63 1.27
C LYS A 172 20.11 -10.20 1.27
N ALA A 173 19.49 -9.78 0.18
CA ALA A 173 18.88 -8.45 0.10
C ALA A 173 17.67 -8.30 1.05
N LEU A 174 16.95 -9.39 1.30
CA LEU A 174 15.77 -9.40 2.18
C LEU A 174 16.12 -9.43 3.68
N THR A 175 17.39 -9.57 4.05
CA THR A 175 17.84 -9.48 5.47
C THR A 175 17.90 -8.04 5.98
N SER A 176 17.59 -7.06 5.14
CA SER A 176 17.57 -5.65 5.52
C SER A 176 16.50 -5.37 6.58
N ASP A 177 16.85 -4.62 7.62
CA ASP A 177 15.93 -4.14 8.65
C ASP A 177 14.96 -3.03 8.14
N ASN A 178 15.08 -2.65 6.85
CA ASN A 178 14.24 -1.61 6.26
C ASN A 178 12.80 -2.07 6.04
N LEU A 179 12.54 -3.38 5.92
CA LEU A 179 11.19 -3.94 5.83
C LEU A 179 10.84 -4.68 7.13
N THR A 180 9.95 -4.10 7.91
CA THR A 180 9.43 -4.73 9.13
C THR A 180 8.03 -5.29 8.86
N ILE A 181 7.88 -6.62 8.85
CA ILE A 181 6.58 -7.30 8.76
C ILE A 181 6.06 -7.55 10.16
N ILE A 182 4.81 -7.17 10.43
CA ILE A 182 4.16 -7.21 11.74
C ILE A 182 2.85 -7.97 11.56
N ASP A 183 2.74 -9.17 12.15
CA ASP A 183 1.58 -10.06 12.04
C ASP A 183 0.93 -10.40 13.41
N ASP A 184 1.38 -9.73 14.47
CA ASP A 184 0.93 -9.92 15.85
C ASP A 184 0.05 -8.77 16.37
N VAL A 185 -0.35 -7.83 15.51
CA VAL A 185 -1.07 -6.61 15.88
C VAL A 185 -2.39 -6.52 15.13
N TYR A 186 -3.51 -6.58 15.84
CA TYR A 186 -4.86 -6.62 15.23
C TYR A 186 -5.75 -5.43 15.59
N THR A 187 -5.35 -4.58 16.56
CA THR A 187 -6.15 -3.43 16.96
C THR A 187 -5.61 -2.12 16.40
N LEU A 188 -6.52 -1.19 16.10
CA LEU A 188 -6.16 0.15 15.61
C LEU A 188 -5.18 0.88 16.56
N ASN A 189 -5.41 0.78 17.88
CA ASN A 189 -4.56 1.42 18.87
C ASN A 189 -3.16 0.82 18.90
N ALA A 190 -3.04 -0.50 18.78
CA ALA A 190 -1.74 -1.16 18.73
C ALA A 190 -0.96 -0.80 17.45
N ILE A 191 -1.62 -0.71 16.29
CA ILE A 191 -1.03 -0.21 15.03
C ILE A 191 -0.49 1.21 15.23
N ARG A 192 -1.32 2.12 15.77
CA ARG A 192 -0.92 3.52 16.04
C ARG A 192 0.29 3.61 16.97
N THR A 193 0.28 2.86 18.04
CA THR A 193 1.37 2.82 19.03
C THR A 193 2.66 2.30 18.41
N ARG A 194 2.58 1.21 17.61
CA ARG A 194 3.73 0.64 16.92
C ARG A 194 4.34 1.63 15.93
N CYS A 195 3.50 2.27 15.10
CA CYS A 195 3.94 3.29 14.15
C CYS A 195 4.62 4.49 14.84
N ARG A 196 4.04 5.00 15.94
CA ARG A 196 4.65 6.08 16.73
C ARG A 196 6.03 5.68 17.28
N LYS A 197 6.12 4.49 17.87
CA LYS A 197 7.39 3.97 18.40
C LYS A 197 8.46 3.84 17.31
N MET A 198 8.09 3.37 16.12
CA MET A 198 9.00 3.28 14.97
C MET A 198 9.39 4.69 14.49
N LYS A 199 8.45 5.61 14.35
CA LYS A 199 8.73 7.00 13.92
C LYS A 199 9.68 7.73 14.87
N MET A 200 9.51 7.57 16.20
CA MET A 200 10.41 8.14 17.20
C MET A 200 11.85 7.62 17.09
N ARG A 201 12.04 6.44 16.52
CA ARG A 201 13.36 5.83 16.27
C ARG A 201 13.92 6.14 14.88
N ASN A 202 13.27 7.01 14.11
CA ASN A 202 13.56 7.28 12.70
C ASN A 202 13.54 6.01 11.84
N ALA A 203 12.67 5.06 12.17
CA ALA A 203 12.53 3.77 11.51
C ALA A 203 11.16 3.64 10.83
N LEU A 204 10.62 4.73 10.24
CA LEU A 204 9.32 4.71 9.57
C LEU A 204 9.20 5.82 8.52
N ASP A 205 9.13 5.41 7.26
CA ASP A 205 8.89 6.29 6.10
C ASP A 205 7.54 6.02 5.45
N ILE A 206 7.02 4.79 5.53
CA ILE A 206 5.72 4.41 4.98
C ILE A 206 5.11 3.23 5.76
N VAL A 207 3.78 3.19 5.77
CA VAL A 207 2.99 2.13 6.43
C VAL A 207 2.10 1.44 5.42
N PHE A 208 2.14 0.11 5.39
CA PHE A 208 1.17 -0.75 4.70
C PHE A 208 0.31 -1.49 5.73
N ILE A 209 -0.98 -1.65 5.44
CA ILE A 209 -1.93 -2.39 6.31
C ILE A 209 -2.77 -3.31 5.43
N ASP A 210 -2.65 -4.63 5.62
CA ASP A 210 -3.39 -5.66 4.89
C ASP A 210 -4.28 -6.47 5.83
N TYR A 211 -5.58 -6.23 5.89
CA TYR A 211 -6.42 -5.26 5.24
C TYR A 211 -7.40 -4.62 6.24
N LEU A 212 -7.99 -3.51 5.88
CA LEU A 212 -8.78 -2.61 6.72
C LEU A 212 -9.89 -3.31 7.52
N GLN A 213 -10.65 -4.20 6.88
CA GLN A 213 -11.82 -4.84 7.50
C GLN A 213 -11.46 -5.87 8.59
N LEU A 214 -10.17 -6.21 8.77
CA LEU A 214 -9.68 -7.07 9.86
C LEU A 214 -9.16 -6.29 11.06
N ILE A 215 -9.09 -4.96 10.97
CA ILE A 215 -8.70 -4.14 12.11
C ILE A 215 -9.81 -4.19 13.17
N ASN A 216 -9.49 -4.74 14.34
CA ASN A 216 -10.40 -4.70 15.47
C ASN A 216 -10.43 -3.29 16.06
N HIS A 217 -11.62 -2.70 16.10
CA HIS A 217 -11.88 -1.47 16.83
C HIS A 217 -12.79 -1.79 18.01
N THR A 218 -12.33 -1.49 19.23
CA THR A 218 -13.14 -1.67 20.46
C THR A 218 -14.28 -0.66 20.46
N VAL A 219 -15.38 -1.03 19.83
CA VAL A 219 -16.60 -0.24 19.83
C VAL A 219 -17.65 -0.92 20.73
N ALA A 220 -18.40 -0.14 21.50
CA ALA A 220 -19.49 -0.65 22.33
C ALA A 220 -20.43 -1.56 21.53
N LYS A 221 -20.74 -2.74 22.09
CA LYS A 221 -21.63 -3.75 21.49
C LYS A 221 -22.91 -3.09 20.95
N GLY A 222 -23.16 -3.23 19.63
CA GLY A 222 -24.41 -2.79 18.99
C GLY A 222 -24.24 -1.75 17.85
N ARG A 223 -23.02 -1.32 17.48
CA ARG A 223 -22.82 -0.41 16.35
C ARG A 223 -22.79 -1.14 15.00
N ASN A 224 -23.20 -0.44 13.95
CA ASN A 224 -23.20 -0.92 12.58
C ASN A 224 -21.74 -0.99 12.06
N LYS A 225 -21.41 -2.05 11.32
CA LYS A 225 -20.08 -2.30 10.71
C LYS A 225 -19.59 -1.13 9.86
N GLU A 226 -20.52 -0.40 9.25
CA GLU A 226 -20.24 0.79 8.44
C GLU A 226 -19.63 1.94 9.26
N ASN A 227 -20.13 2.13 10.49
CA ASN A 227 -19.59 3.13 11.41
C ASN A 227 -18.18 2.78 11.89
N GLU A 228 -17.92 1.48 12.14
CA GLU A 228 -16.61 0.98 12.53
C GLU A 228 -15.56 1.25 11.43
N VAL A 229 -15.88 0.92 10.19
CA VAL A 229 -15.03 1.18 9.03
C VAL A 229 -14.76 2.69 8.87
N SER A 230 -15.76 3.53 9.11
CA SER A 230 -15.63 4.99 9.06
C SER A 230 -14.69 5.53 10.15
N GLU A 231 -14.80 5.02 11.38
CA GLU A 231 -13.90 5.41 12.48
C GLU A 231 -12.45 4.99 12.20
N ILE A 232 -12.25 3.77 11.69
CA ILE A 232 -10.92 3.26 11.30
C ILE A 232 -10.31 4.13 10.19
N SER A 233 -11.05 4.41 9.12
CA SER A 233 -10.59 5.22 8.00
C SER A 233 -10.12 6.60 8.47
N ARG A 234 -10.95 7.30 9.24
CA ARG A 234 -10.60 8.60 9.82
C ARG A 234 -9.36 8.53 10.71
N ALA A 235 -9.25 7.48 11.52
CA ALA A 235 -8.10 7.31 12.41
C ALA A 235 -6.80 7.02 11.63
N LEU A 236 -6.86 6.28 10.53
CA LEU A 236 -5.72 6.06 9.64
C LEU A 236 -5.29 7.35 8.93
N LYS A 237 -6.25 8.18 8.46
CA LYS A 237 -5.94 9.51 7.92
C LYS A 237 -5.27 10.41 8.95
N MET A 238 -5.76 10.39 10.18
CA MET A 238 -5.14 11.13 11.29
C MET A 238 -3.74 10.60 11.62
N LEU A 239 -3.52 9.28 11.56
CA LEU A 239 -2.20 8.67 11.74
C LEU A 239 -1.21 9.16 10.68
N ALA A 240 -1.58 9.11 9.40
CA ALA A 240 -0.76 9.59 8.29
C ALA A 240 -0.36 11.07 8.49
N LYS A 241 -1.33 11.91 8.85
CA LYS A 241 -1.11 13.34 9.10
C LYS A 241 -0.21 13.59 10.31
N THR A 242 -0.45 12.90 11.43
CA THR A 242 0.29 13.12 12.70
C THR A 242 1.75 12.69 12.57
N LEU A 243 2.01 11.57 11.89
CA LEU A 243 3.37 11.06 11.71
C LEU A 243 4.07 11.64 10.48
N SER A 244 3.34 12.38 9.63
CA SER A 244 3.85 12.87 8.33
C SER A 244 4.46 11.75 7.49
N VAL A 245 3.73 10.63 7.36
CA VAL A 245 4.10 9.48 6.52
C VAL A 245 2.91 9.06 5.67
N PRO A 246 3.11 8.52 4.46
CA PRO A 246 2.05 7.88 3.70
C PRO A 246 1.57 6.60 4.39
N VAL A 247 0.26 6.38 4.34
CA VAL A 247 -0.38 5.15 4.82
C VAL A 247 -1.13 4.50 3.67
N VAL A 248 -0.69 3.33 3.24
CA VAL A 248 -1.34 2.50 2.23
C VAL A 248 -2.17 1.43 2.95
N CYS A 249 -3.48 1.53 2.84
CA CYS A 249 -4.40 0.58 3.46
C CYS A 249 -5.11 -0.23 2.39
N LEU A 250 -4.95 -1.55 2.47
CA LEU A 250 -5.59 -2.47 1.56
C LEU A 250 -7.05 -2.66 1.97
N CYS A 251 -7.94 -2.79 0.98
CA CYS A 251 -9.37 -2.92 1.20
C CYS A 251 -9.95 -4.00 0.27
N GLN A 252 -10.94 -4.75 0.74
CA GLN A 252 -11.66 -5.71 -0.08
C GLN A 252 -12.92 -5.08 -0.66
N LEU A 253 -13.13 -5.24 -1.98
CA LEU A 253 -14.33 -4.76 -2.65
C LEU A 253 -15.55 -5.65 -2.40
N SER A 254 -16.73 -5.05 -2.47
CA SER A 254 -18.03 -5.75 -2.42
C SER A 254 -18.18 -6.76 -3.54
N ARG A 255 -18.96 -7.82 -3.29
CA ARG A 255 -19.32 -8.82 -4.33
C ARG A 255 -20.19 -8.23 -5.44
N ALA A 256 -20.75 -7.04 -5.28
CA ALA A 256 -21.55 -6.35 -6.28
C ALA A 256 -20.80 -6.14 -7.61
N VAL A 257 -19.47 -6.07 -7.60
CA VAL A 257 -18.64 -6.00 -8.80
C VAL A 257 -18.85 -7.24 -9.69
N GLU A 258 -18.95 -8.44 -9.10
CA GLU A 258 -19.08 -9.71 -9.83
C GLU A 258 -20.49 -9.93 -10.38
N VAL A 259 -21.50 -9.37 -9.72
CA VAL A 259 -22.92 -9.49 -10.15
C VAL A 259 -23.26 -8.48 -11.26
N ARG A 260 -22.46 -7.43 -11.39
CA ARG A 260 -22.64 -6.41 -12.42
C ARG A 260 -22.26 -6.99 -13.78
N GLY A 261 -23.17 -6.91 -14.74
CA GLY A 261 -22.86 -7.23 -16.13
C GLY A 261 -21.84 -6.26 -16.74
N GLY A 262 -21.12 -6.71 -17.78
CA GLY A 262 -20.13 -5.90 -18.49
C GLY A 262 -18.68 -6.13 -18.03
N THR A 263 -17.86 -5.09 -18.10
CA THR A 263 -16.39 -5.17 -17.94
C THR A 263 -15.90 -5.51 -16.55
N HIS A 264 -16.75 -5.61 -15.54
CA HIS A 264 -16.39 -5.84 -14.13
C HIS A 264 -15.35 -4.87 -13.56
N ASN A 265 -15.08 -3.74 -14.23
CA ASN A 265 -14.15 -2.72 -13.73
C ASN A 265 -14.68 -2.13 -12.41
N PRO A 266 -13.86 -2.12 -11.36
CA PRO A 266 -14.25 -1.55 -10.07
C PRO A 266 -14.57 -0.05 -10.16
N LYS A 267 -15.52 0.41 -9.33
CA LYS A 267 -15.91 1.82 -9.20
C LYS A 267 -15.94 2.22 -7.74
N LEU A 268 -15.89 3.52 -7.44
CA LEU A 268 -15.97 4.05 -6.06
C LEU A 268 -17.19 3.52 -5.31
N SER A 269 -18.34 3.34 -5.99
CA SER A 269 -19.54 2.75 -5.41
C SER A 269 -19.37 1.30 -4.92
N ASP A 270 -18.33 0.60 -5.34
CA ASP A 270 -18.04 -0.78 -4.93
C ASP A 270 -17.32 -0.86 -3.58
N LEU A 271 -16.88 0.28 -3.07
CA LEU A 271 -16.48 0.49 -1.67
C LEU A 271 -17.70 0.64 -0.73
N ARG A 272 -18.84 0.05 -1.07
CA ARG A 272 -20.22 0.31 -0.64
C ARG A 272 -20.48 0.40 0.86
N ASP A 273 -19.78 -0.38 1.68
CA ASP A 273 -19.94 -0.30 3.14
C ASP A 273 -19.02 0.77 3.77
N SER A 274 -18.55 1.74 2.96
CA SER A 274 -17.40 2.57 3.29
C SER A 274 -17.42 3.93 2.57
N GLY A 275 -18.57 4.58 2.43
CA GLY A 275 -18.64 5.95 1.91
C GLY A 275 -17.70 6.93 2.63
N ALA A 276 -17.38 6.65 3.88
CA ALA A 276 -16.40 7.37 4.67
C ALA A 276 -14.95 7.10 4.19
N ILE A 277 -14.62 5.87 3.75
CA ILE A 277 -13.29 5.58 3.20
C ILE A 277 -13.04 6.46 1.98
N GLU A 278 -14.04 6.56 1.09
CA GLU A 278 -13.93 7.43 -0.08
C GLU A 278 -13.70 8.89 0.33
N GLN A 279 -14.39 9.39 1.35
CA GLN A 279 -14.24 10.77 1.81
C GLN A 279 -12.88 11.05 2.45
N ASP A 280 -12.40 10.15 3.31
CA ASP A 280 -11.17 10.32 4.09
C ASP A 280 -9.89 10.08 3.26
N ALA A 281 -9.94 9.18 2.28
CA ALA A 281 -8.81 8.87 1.41
C ALA A 281 -8.41 10.06 0.52
N ASP A 282 -7.11 10.25 0.35
CA ASP A 282 -6.56 11.19 -0.63
C ASP A 282 -6.45 10.54 -2.00
N ILE A 283 -6.13 9.26 -2.04
CA ILE A 283 -6.01 8.45 -3.24
C ILE A 283 -6.80 7.15 -3.05
N VAL A 284 -7.54 6.74 -4.07
CA VAL A 284 -8.20 5.43 -4.17
C VAL A 284 -7.75 4.75 -5.44
N GLU A 285 -7.13 3.59 -5.28
CA GLU A 285 -6.64 2.73 -6.35
C GLU A 285 -7.43 1.43 -6.38
N PHE A 286 -7.83 1.01 -7.57
CA PHE A 286 -8.39 -0.32 -7.79
C PHE A 286 -7.41 -1.18 -8.57
N LEU A 287 -7.10 -2.35 -8.03
CA LEU A 287 -6.36 -3.37 -8.75
C LEU A 287 -7.34 -4.31 -9.45
N PHE A 288 -7.17 -4.46 -10.76
CA PHE A 288 -8.02 -5.24 -11.62
C PHE A 288 -7.20 -6.07 -12.59
N ARG A 289 -7.62 -7.33 -12.80
CA ARG A 289 -7.02 -8.24 -13.77
C ARG A 289 -8.11 -8.77 -14.69
N PRO A 290 -8.17 -8.31 -15.95
CA PRO A 290 -9.25 -8.68 -16.87
C PRO A 290 -9.28 -10.17 -17.19
N GLU A 291 -8.13 -10.85 -17.23
CA GLU A 291 -8.03 -12.29 -17.48
C GLU A 291 -8.85 -13.15 -16.50
N TYR A 292 -9.09 -12.65 -15.29
CA TYR A 292 -9.86 -13.36 -14.27
C TYR A 292 -11.33 -13.53 -14.67
N TYR A 293 -11.85 -12.61 -15.50
CA TYR A 293 -13.23 -12.59 -15.95
C TYR A 293 -13.39 -13.07 -17.40
N SER A 294 -12.30 -13.23 -18.14
CA SER A 294 -12.30 -13.68 -19.52
C SER A 294 -11.98 -15.18 -19.62
N ALA A 295 -12.95 -15.99 -20.07
CA ALA A 295 -12.75 -17.43 -20.23
C ALA A 295 -11.64 -17.78 -21.23
N ASN A 296 -11.47 -16.94 -22.26
CA ASN A 296 -10.51 -17.15 -23.36
C ASN A 296 -9.18 -16.39 -23.14
N LYS A 297 -9.06 -15.65 -22.03
CA LYS A 297 -7.91 -14.77 -21.74
C LYS A 297 -7.56 -13.79 -22.86
N LYS A 298 -8.58 -13.36 -23.59
CA LYS A 298 -8.51 -12.39 -24.67
C LYS A 298 -9.44 -11.22 -24.38
N ASP A 299 -9.05 -10.03 -24.82
CA ASP A 299 -9.90 -8.84 -24.78
C ASP A 299 -10.94 -8.84 -25.91
N GLU A 300 -11.72 -7.75 -26.02
CA GLU A 300 -12.72 -7.56 -27.07
C GLU A 300 -12.11 -7.47 -28.48
N ASN A 301 -10.82 -7.12 -28.59
CA ASN A 301 -10.06 -7.02 -29.84
C ASN A 301 -9.40 -8.35 -30.24
N GLY A 302 -9.38 -9.33 -29.32
CA GLY A 302 -8.73 -10.62 -29.51
C GLY A 302 -7.28 -10.69 -29.02
N ASP A 303 -6.79 -9.63 -28.35
CA ASP A 303 -5.44 -9.56 -27.80
C ASP A 303 -5.33 -10.40 -26.51
N ASP A 304 -4.15 -11.01 -26.28
CA ASP A 304 -3.88 -11.82 -25.09
C ASP A 304 -3.71 -10.93 -23.84
N ILE A 305 -4.54 -11.16 -22.84
CA ILE A 305 -4.55 -10.43 -21.58
C ILE A 305 -4.06 -11.25 -20.38
N THR A 306 -3.37 -12.37 -20.64
CA THR A 306 -2.97 -13.35 -19.61
C THR A 306 -2.11 -12.75 -18.50
N HIS A 307 -1.29 -11.77 -18.81
CA HIS A 307 -0.36 -11.12 -17.86
C HIS A 307 -0.70 -9.65 -17.61
N VAL A 308 -1.88 -9.22 -18.04
CA VAL A 308 -2.27 -7.82 -17.92
C VAL A 308 -2.98 -7.56 -16.59
N ALA A 309 -2.54 -6.51 -15.92
CA ALA A 309 -3.18 -5.99 -14.72
C ALA A 309 -3.29 -4.46 -14.82
N PHE A 310 -4.32 -3.89 -14.20
CA PHE A 310 -4.50 -2.44 -14.17
C PHE A 310 -4.55 -1.94 -12.73
N ILE A 311 -3.89 -0.81 -12.49
CA ILE A 311 -4.18 0.06 -11.34
C ILE A 311 -5.03 1.21 -11.85
N SER A 312 -6.33 1.20 -11.50
CA SER A 312 -7.25 2.27 -11.81
C SER A 312 -7.24 3.29 -10.67
N ILE A 313 -6.79 4.50 -10.96
CA ILE A 313 -6.80 5.63 -10.03
C ILE A 313 -8.20 6.25 -10.09
N ALA A 314 -9.08 5.83 -9.19
CA ALA A 314 -10.47 6.26 -9.18
C ALA A 314 -10.69 7.59 -8.43
N LYS A 315 -9.76 7.92 -7.53
CA LYS A 315 -9.74 9.20 -6.82
C LYS A 315 -8.31 9.65 -6.60
N HIS A 316 -8.04 10.92 -6.89
CA HIS A 316 -6.78 11.59 -6.54
C HIS A 316 -7.08 13.05 -6.18
N ARG A 317 -6.89 13.44 -4.90
CA ARG A 317 -7.21 14.81 -4.45
C ARG A 317 -6.37 15.89 -5.12
N ASN A 318 -5.12 15.55 -5.44
CA ASN A 318 -4.13 16.53 -5.88
C ASN A 318 -3.66 16.32 -7.33
N GLY A 319 -4.29 15.39 -8.09
CA GLY A 319 -3.85 15.04 -9.43
C GLY A 319 -4.91 14.36 -10.29
N ALA A 320 -4.44 13.77 -11.39
CA ALA A 320 -5.30 13.11 -12.37
C ALA A 320 -5.74 11.71 -11.92
N CYS A 321 -6.89 11.28 -12.41
CA CYS A 321 -7.36 9.90 -12.38
C CYS A 321 -7.08 9.24 -13.74
N GLY A 322 -7.01 7.90 -13.76
CA GLY A 322 -6.75 7.14 -14.98
C GLY A 322 -6.32 5.72 -14.67
N ASP A 323 -6.09 4.95 -15.70
CA ASP A 323 -5.68 3.55 -15.61
C ASP A 323 -4.20 3.42 -15.98
N ILE A 324 -3.49 2.63 -15.20
CA ILE A 324 -2.07 2.30 -15.41
C ILE A 324 -1.97 0.80 -15.61
N GLU A 325 -1.43 0.40 -16.74
CA GLU A 325 -1.21 -1.00 -17.06
C GLU A 325 0.09 -1.52 -16.45
N LEU A 326 0.01 -2.71 -15.86
CA LEU A 326 1.13 -3.45 -15.26
C LEU A 326 1.21 -4.85 -15.85
N HIS A 327 2.39 -5.43 -15.80
CA HIS A 327 2.60 -6.85 -16.07
C HIS A 327 2.47 -7.65 -14.78
N PHE A 328 1.75 -8.79 -14.82
CA PHE A 328 1.59 -9.70 -13.70
C PHE A 328 2.14 -11.10 -14.03
N ASP A 329 3.12 -11.55 -13.27
CA ASP A 329 3.63 -12.91 -13.31
C ASP A 329 2.90 -13.78 -12.28
N HIS A 330 2.16 -14.77 -12.77
CA HIS A 330 1.39 -15.70 -11.94
C HIS A 330 2.26 -16.64 -11.11
N GLU A 331 3.41 -17.08 -11.64
CA GLU A 331 4.25 -18.08 -11.00
C GLU A 331 4.94 -17.52 -9.77
N CYS A 332 5.42 -16.28 -9.87
CA CYS A 332 6.08 -15.56 -8.78
C CYS A 332 5.13 -14.63 -8.04
N THR A 333 3.87 -14.49 -8.48
CA THR A 333 2.91 -13.50 -7.99
C THR A 333 3.48 -12.08 -7.97
N LYS A 334 4.25 -11.74 -9.01
CA LYS A 334 5.00 -10.49 -9.14
C LYS A 334 4.29 -9.52 -10.06
N PHE A 335 4.22 -8.26 -9.65
CA PHE A 335 3.83 -7.15 -10.51
C PHE A 335 5.09 -6.38 -10.93
N ASP A 336 5.17 -6.08 -12.22
CA ASP A 336 6.23 -5.27 -12.83
C ASP A 336 5.63 -4.15 -13.68
N ASN A 337 6.46 -3.19 -14.06
CA ASN A 337 6.10 -2.23 -15.09
C ASN A 337 5.80 -2.99 -16.40
N GLN A 338 4.91 -2.44 -17.21
CA GLN A 338 4.71 -2.94 -18.55
C GLN A 338 6.06 -3.00 -19.29
N LYS A 339 6.37 -4.11 -19.89
CA LYS A 339 7.55 -4.19 -20.76
C LYS A 339 7.27 -3.30 -21.96
N GLU A 340 8.14 -2.33 -22.23
CA GLU A 340 8.06 -1.62 -23.51
C GLU A 340 8.02 -2.66 -24.63
N PRO A 341 7.11 -2.55 -25.60
CA PRO A 341 7.09 -3.45 -26.74
C PRO A 341 8.48 -3.40 -27.35
N GLN A 342 9.17 -4.53 -27.38
CA GLN A 342 10.45 -4.59 -28.10
C GLN A 342 10.14 -4.17 -29.54
N PRO A 343 10.87 -3.19 -30.11
CA PRO A 343 10.67 -2.85 -31.49
C PRO A 343 10.78 -4.14 -32.29
N GLU A 344 9.74 -4.47 -33.06
CA GLU A 344 9.78 -5.65 -33.93
C GLU A 344 11.10 -5.61 -34.69
N PRO A 345 11.84 -6.75 -34.75
CA PRO A 345 13.06 -6.78 -35.53
C PRO A 345 12.69 -6.30 -36.93
N VAL A 346 13.27 -5.19 -37.35
CA VAL A 346 13.08 -4.65 -38.69
C VAL A 346 13.41 -5.78 -39.65
N ARG A 347 12.36 -6.43 -40.17
CA ARG A 347 12.51 -7.37 -41.27
C ARG A 347 13.07 -6.54 -42.42
N SER A 348 14.38 -6.65 -42.61
CA SER A 348 15.02 -6.10 -43.79
C SER A 348 14.35 -6.71 -45.01
N ILE A 349 13.49 -5.92 -45.64
CA ILE A 349 12.98 -6.24 -46.95
C ILE A 349 14.16 -6.08 -47.89
N ILE A 350 14.94 -7.14 -48.05
CA ILE A 350 15.88 -7.26 -49.13
C ILE A 350 15.04 -7.60 -50.35
N ASN A 351 14.58 -6.57 -51.05
CA ASN A 351 14.05 -6.72 -52.39
C ASN A 351 15.22 -7.06 -53.31
N TYR A 352 15.43 -8.35 -53.56
CA TYR A 352 16.20 -8.78 -54.70
C TYR A 352 15.37 -8.49 -55.96
N HIS A 353 15.60 -7.35 -56.59
CA HIS A 353 15.31 -7.18 -58.00
C HIS A 353 16.40 -7.96 -58.73
N GLU A 354 16.06 -9.21 -59.14
CA GLU A 354 16.72 -9.89 -60.22
C GLU A 354 16.49 -9.04 -61.48
N ARG A 355 17.56 -8.38 -61.96
CA ARG A 355 17.59 -7.85 -63.31
C ARG A 355 17.83 -9.05 -64.20
N GLU A 356 16.81 -9.45 -64.94
CA GLU A 356 16.96 -10.24 -66.15
C GLU A 356 17.87 -9.44 -67.10
N ILE A 357 19.06 -9.96 -67.36
CA ILE A 357 19.91 -9.52 -68.44
C ILE A 357 19.44 -10.31 -69.66
N GLU A 358 18.72 -9.65 -70.54
CA GLU A 358 18.47 -10.14 -71.90
C GLU A 358 19.82 -10.16 -72.62
N ASP A 359 20.32 -11.39 -72.92
CA ASP A 359 21.35 -11.62 -73.92
C ASP A 359 20.70 -11.51 -75.31
N ASP A 360 20.92 -10.35 -75.96
CA ASP A 360 20.73 -10.24 -77.40
C ASP A 360 22.09 -10.18 -78.10
N ALA A 361 22.35 -11.29 -78.77
CA ALA A 361 23.04 -11.52 -80.02
C ALA A 361 24.13 -10.56 -80.53
N PHE A 362 25.29 -11.06 -80.72
CA PHE A 362 25.94 -11.33 -82.02
C PHE A 362 27.16 -12.18 -81.77
#